data_9d2b6a8279bc79e89e62a09f3fdbfe2e
#
_entry.id   9d2b6a8279bc79e89e62a09f3fdbfe2e
#
_cell.length_a   1.000
_cell.length_b   1.000
_cell.length_c   1.000
_cell.angle_alpha   90.00
_cell.angle_beta   90.00
_cell.angle_gamma   90.00
#
_symmetry.space_group_name_H-M   'P 1'
#
loop_
_entity.id
_entity.type
_entity.pdbx_description
1 polymer ?
#
loop_
_entity_poly.entity_id
_entity_poly.type
_entity_poly.pdbx_seq_one_letter_code
_entity_poly.pdbx_strand_id
1 'polypeptide(L)'
;EIHNFRLPRWRELPEEEVLRGTMLQYIEEHLSPLFPDRVIITGTMVQNYIKWGLAPRPINRRYGRIHMAHFIVLSVLKEIISTQYVNTGISLLTRLMNTELAYDSFCDQVEDSMQRVTAFLLKPIPETEPLEFRGLNVPLKKLNLAFICESLAFKLLAEMFIDQQGLMGSLALDKEAVDWELEIKNINEKESK
;
A
#
# COMPACT_ATOMS: atom_id res chain seq x y z
N GLU A 1 -11.06 -1.15 -7.71
CA GLU A 1 -10.73 0.05 -6.90
C GLU A 1 -9.22 0.25 -6.76
N ILE A 2 -8.43 -0.76 -6.36
CA ILE A 2 -6.97 -0.65 -6.15
C ILE A 2 -6.22 -0.19 -7.41
N HIS A 3 -6.62 -0.63 -8.61
CA HIS A 3 -5.98 -0.24 -9.87
C HIS A 3 -6.00 1.27 -10.13
N ASN A 4 -7.07 1.95 -9.72
CA ASN A 4 -7.25 3.38 -9.90
C ASN A 4 -7.04 4.15 -8.58
N PHE A 5 -6.37 3.53 -7.61
CA PHE A 5 -6.07 4.16 -6.33
C PHE A 5 -5.17 5.36 -6.53
N ARG A 6 -5.45 6.46 -5.80
CA ARG A 6 -4.69 7.69 -5.84
C ARG A 6 -4.47 8.25 -4.43
N LEU A 7 -3.24 8.64 -4.15
CA LEU A 7 -2.86 9.39 -2.96
C LEU A 7 -2.97 10.91 -3.19
N PRO A 8 -3.35 11.69 -2.18
CA PRO A 8 -3.33 13.14 -2.29
C PRO A 8 -1.89 13.63 -2.46
N ARG A 9 -1.64 14.49 -3.44
CA ARG A 9 -0.33 15.12 -3.65
C ARG A 9 -0.04 16.16 -2.57
N TRP A 10 1.21 16.56 -2.44
CA TRP A 10 1.63 17.56 -1.45
C TRP A 10 0.75 18.83 -1.45
N ARG A 11 0.44 19.35 -2.62
CA ARG A 11 -0.38 20.56 -2.76
C ARG A 11 -1.87 20.34 -2.46
N GLU A 12 -2.33 19.13 -2.48
CA GLU A 12 -3.70 18.72 -2.15
C GLU A 12 -3.88 18.48 -0.64
N LEU A 13 -2.77 18.30 0.10
CA LEU A 13 -2.83 18.21 1.57
C LEU A 13 -3.30 19.55 2.14
N PRO A 14 -4.11 19.54 3.22
CA PRO A 14 -4.60 20.76 3.87
C PRO A 14 -3.49 21.78 4.13
N GLU A 15 -3.70 23.01 3.72
CA GLU A 15 -2.75 24.10 3.92
C GLU A 15 -2.75 24.59 5.37
N GLU A 16 -3.94 24.63 5.96
CA GLU A 16 -4.11 25.02 7.35
C GLU A 16 -3.75 23.89 8.31
N GLU A 17 -3.17 24.26 9.45
CA GLU A 17 -2.92 23.31 10.50
C GLU A 17 -4.21 22.85 11.17
N VAL A 18 -4.41 21.54 11.27
CA VAL A 18 -5.64 20.92 11.78
C VAL A 18 -5.43 20.25 13.14
N LEU A 19 -6.51 19.93 13.82
CA LEU A 19 -6.49 19.12 15.04
C LEU A 19 -6.22 17.66 14.71
N ARG A 20 -5.71 16.90 15.70
CA ARG A 20 -5.41 15.46 15.53
C ARG A 20 -6.58 14.65 14.98
N GLY A 21 -7.80 14.88 15.47
CA GLY A 21 -8.99 14.15 15.01
C GLY A 21 -9.24 14.34 13.52
N THR A 22 -9.17 15.58 13.04
CA THR A 22 -9.33 15.92 11.61
C THR A 22 -8.22 15.29 10.76
N MET A 23 -6.97 15.31 11.25
CA MET A 23 -5.86 14.64 10.56
C MET A 23 -6.07 13.13 10.45
N LEU A 24 -6.50 12.46 11.54
CA LEU A 24 -6.75 11.02 11.52
C LEU A 24 -7.87 10.67 10.54
N GLN A 25 -8.96 11.43 10.55
CA GLN A 25 -10.07 11.24 9.63
C GLN A 25 -9.63 11.41 8.17
N TYR A 26 -8.85 12.46 7.88
CA TYR A 26 -8.32 12.69 6.53
C TYR A 26 -7.47 11.50 6.03
N ILE A 27 -6.57 10.98 6.89
CA ILE A 27 -5.72 9.83 6.54
C ILE A 27 -6.57 8.58 6.33
N GLU A 28 -7.55 8.32 7.19
CA GLU A 28 -8.46 7.18 7.08
C GLU A 28 -9.26 7.23 5.78
N GLU A 29 -9.86 8.38 5.44
CA GLU A 29 -10.64 8.58 4.20
C GLU A 29 -9.80 8.29 2.94
N HIS A 30 -8.54 8.71 2.91
CA HIS A 30 -7.68 8.54 1.74
C HIS A 30 -7.02 7.16 1.64
N LEU A 31 -6.82 6.46 2.75
CA LEU A 31 -6.14 5.17 2.76
C LEU A 31 -7.10 3.97 2.89
N SER A 32 -8.36 4.18 3.27
CA SER A 32 -9.35 3.09 3.39
C SER A 32 -9.52 2.24 2.12
N PRO A 33 -9.38 2.77 0.89
CA PRO A 33 -9.44 1.93 -0.30
C PRO A 33 -8.29 0.90 -0.42
N LEU A 34 -7.13 1.17 0.20
CA LEU A 34 -6.01 0.21 0.26
C LEU A 34 -6.17 -0.80 1.40
N PHE A 35 -6.80 -0.41 2.48
CA PHE A 35 -6.86 -1.16 3.73
C PHE A 35 -8.32 -1.25 4.22
N PRO A 36 -9.22 -1.91 3.46
CA PRO A 36 -10.61 -2.07 3.88
C PRO A 36 -10.67 -2.81 5.22
N ASP A 37 -11.61 -2.41 6.07
CA ASP A 37 -11.88 -3.03 7.37
C ASP A 37 -10.71 -3.06 8.36
N ARG A 38 -9.68 -2.25 8.13
CA ARG A 38 -8.51 -2.12 9.01
C ARG A 38 -8.42 -0.75 9.65
N VAL A 39 -7.98 -0.72 10.89
CA VAL A 39 -7.60 0.53 11.57
C VAL A 39 -6.22 0.97 11.04
N ILE A 40 -6.19 2.02 10.23
CA ILE A 40 -4.99 2.49 9.55
C ILE A 40 -4.07 3.24 10.52
N ILE A 41 -4.63 4.18 11.27
CA ILE A 41 -3.88 5.02 12.21
C ILE A 41 -4.76 5.43 13.40
N THR A 42 -4.18 5.42 14.60
CA THR A 42 -4.86 5.84 15.84
C THR A 42 -4.13 7.00 16.52
N GLY A 43 -4.84 7.69 17.41
CA GLY A 43 -4.22 8.74 18.23
C GLY A 43 -3.05 8.24 19.08
N THR A 44 -3.11 6.99 19.53
CA THR A 44 -2.02 6.33 20.29
C THR A 44 -0.82 6.06 19.38
N MET A 45 -1.04 5.59 18.15
CA MET A 45 0.04 5.39 17.17
C MET A 45 0.74 6.71 16.85
N VAL A 46 -0.01 7.77 16.60
CA VAL A 46 0.54 9.13 16.36
C VAL A 46 1.44 9.57 17.52
N GLN A 47 0.98 9.41 18.77
CA GLN A 47 1.76 9.76 19.95
C GLN A 47 3.05 8.95 20.04
N ASN A 48 2.99 7.64 19.78
CA ASN A 48 4.15 6.78 19.79
C ASN A 48 5.15 7.15 18.70
N TYR A 49 4.71 7.41 17.49
CA TYR A 49 5.59 7.82 16.38
C TYR A 49 6.32 9.14 16.70
N ILE A 50 5.62 10.12 17.26
CA ILE A 50 6.23 11.38 17.70
C ILE A 50 7.23 11.13 18.86
N LYS A 51 6.85 10.32 19.86
CA LYS A 51 7.70 9.98 21.00
C LYS A 51 8.99 9.28 20.56
N TRP A 52 8.91 8.42 19.57
CA TRP A 52 10.06 7.68 19.03
C TRP A 52 10.86 8.45 17.96
N GLY A 53 10.48 9.70 17.69
CA GLY A 53 11.16 10.53 16.68
C GLY A 53 10.94 10.09 15.24
N LEU A 54 9.89 9.31 14.99
CA LEU A 54 9.53 8.84 13.64
C LEU A 54 8.67 9.84 12.86
N ALA A 55 8.15 10.86 13.52
CA ALA A 55 7.40 11.95 12.92
C ALA A 55 7.71 13.28 13.63
N PRO A 56 7.58 14.43 12.95
CA PRO A 56 7.78 15.73 13.55
C PRO A 56 6.81 15.98 14.73
N ARG A 57 7.22 16.81 15.67
CA ARG A 57 6.33 17.23 16.75
C ARG A 57 5.37 18.31 16.29
N PRO A 58 4.06 18.19 16.62
CA PRO A 58 3.10 19.22 16.27
C PRO A 58 3.34 20.49 17.09
N ILE A 59 3.07 21.65 16.51
CA ILE A 59 3.12 22.93 17.18
C ILE A 59 1.73 23.22 17.75
N ASN A 60 1.63 23.55 19.03
CA ASN A 60 0.35 23.85 19.69
C ASN A 60 -0.74 22.77 19.46
N ARG A 61 -0.35 21.48 19.40
CA ARG A 61 -1.24 20.35 19.11
C ARG A 61 -1.91 20.40 17.73
N ARG A 62 -1.37 21.19 16.79
CA ARG A 62 -1.83 21.28 15.44
C ARG A 62 -0.89 20.60 14.47
N TYR A 63 -1.45 20.00 13.44
CA TYR A 63 -0.78 19.14 12.46
C TYR A 63 -0.91 19.79 11.09
N GLY A 64 0.19 20.22 10.51
CA GLY A 64 0.25 20.78 9.16
C GLY A 64 0.60 19.72 8.11
N ARG A 65 0.80 20.17 6.89
CA ARG A 65 1.09 19.39 5.69
C ARG A 65 2.21 18.35 5.88
N ILE A 66 3.31 18.76 6.51
CA ILE A 66 4.45 17.85 6.79
C ILE A 66 4.06 16.67 7.67
N HIS A 67 3.20 16.88 8.66
CA HIS A 67 2.74 15.82 9.55
C HIS A 67 1.84 14.84 8.80
N MET A 68 0.92 15.34 7.96
CA MET A 68 0.05 14.51 7.15
C MET A 68 0.85 13.63 6.20
N ALA A 69 1.80 14.20 5.47
CA ALA A 69 2.69 13.46 4.59
C ALA A 69 3.44 12.34 5.33
N HIS A 70 4.04 12.64 6.50
CA HIS A 70 4.73 11.63 7.31
C HIS A 70 3.81 10.50 7.76
N PHE A 71 2.61 10.81 8.26
CA PHE A 71 1.70 9.79 8.75
C PHE A 71 1.09 8.96 7.62
N ILE A 72 0.85 9.53 6.44
CA ILE A 72 0.45 8.78 5.25
C ILE A 72 1.56 7.79 4.86
N VAL A 73 2.80 8.24 4.71
CA VAL A 73 3.95 7.39 4.37
C VAL A 73 4.14 6.28 5.41
N LEU A 74 4.12 6.62 6.70
CA LEU A 74 4.24 5.64 7.79
C LEU A 74 3.11 4.62 7.77
N SER A 75 1.87 5.07 7.53
CA SER A 75 0.69 4.18 7.51
C SER A 75 0.73 3.18 6.36
N VAL A 76 1.23 3.57 5.21
CA VAL A 76 1.36 2.70 4.03
C VAL A 76 2.55 1.76 4.17
N LEU A 77 3.75 2.28 4.45
CA LEU A 77 4.98 1.49 4.39
C LEU A 77 5.22 0.60 5.61
N LYS A 78 4.61 0.89 6.78
CA LYS A 78 4.66 0.00 7.95
C LYS A 78 4.10 -1.40 7.69
N GLU A 79 3.29 -1.53 6.66
CA GLU A 79 2.70 -2.82 6.27
C GLU A 79 3.75 -3.79 5.69
N ILE A 80 4.88 -3.26 5.21
CA ILE A 80 5.93 -4.05 4.54
C ILE A 80 7.25 -4.01 5.31
N ILE A 81 7.61 -2.87 5.89
CA ILE A 81 8.87 -2.68 6.60
C ILE A 81 8.64 -2.06 7.99
N SER A 82 9.59 -2.24 8.90
CA SER A 82 9.49 -1.62 10.23
C SER A 82 9.48 -0.10 10.14
N THR A 83 8.79 0.54 11.09
CA THR A 83 8.69 2.01 11.15
C THR A 83 10.05 2.72 11.26
N GLN A 84 11.07 2.06 11.81
CA GLN A 84 12.44 2.58 11.84
C GLN A 84 13.04 2.64 10.44
N TYR A 85 12.85 1.60 9.62
CA TYR A 85 13.27 1.60 8.22
C TYR A 85 12.50 2.61 7.39
N VAL A 86 11.20 2.80 7.64
CA VAL A 86 10.43 3.88 6.99
C VAL A 86 11.06 5.24 7.28
N ASN A 87 11.36 5.54 8.54
CA ASN A 87 11.98 6.81 8.92
C ASN A 87 13.36 7.02 8.28
N THR A 88 14.19 5.98 8.23
CA THR A 88 15.47 6.01 7.52
C THR A 88 15.27 6.29 6.03
N GLY A 89 14.29 5.65 5.40
CA GLY A 89 13.93 5.87 3.99
C GLY A 89 13.47 7.30 3.70
N ILE A 90 12.62 7.87 4.56
CA ILE A 90 12.20 9.28 4.48
C ILE A 90 13.45 10.18 4.55
N SER A 91 14.33 9.95 5.51
CA SER A 91 15.55 10.75 5.70
C SER A 91 16.50 10.66 4.50
N LEU A 92 16.64 9.48 3.91
CA LEU A 92 17.46 9.28 2.70
C LEU A 92 16.87 10.05 1.50
N LEU A 93 15.57 9.94 1.29
CA LEU A 93 14.90 10.56 0.15
C LEU A 93 14.89 12.10 0.27
N THR A 94 14.62 12.64 1.47
CA THR A 94 14.62 14.07 1.72
C THR A 94 16.00 14.73 1.69
N ARG A 95 17.10 13.95 1.76
CA ARG A 95 18.46 14.45 1.48
C ARG A 95 18.74 14.59 -0.01
N LEU A 96 18.06 13.83 -0.84
CA LEU A 96 18.25 13.82 -2.31
C LEU A 96 17.34 14.82 -3.01
N MET A 97 16.22 15.19 -2.40
CA MET A 97 15.22 16.12 -2.95
C MET A 97 14.46 16.79 -1.79
N ASN A 98 13.78 17.90 -2.09
CA ASN A 98 12.96 18.57 -1.07
C ASN A 98 11.77 17.70 -0.65
N THR A 99 11.13 18.04 0.47
CA THR A 99 10.06 17.23 1.09
C THR A 99 8.84 17.08 0.17
N GLU A 100 8.44 18.14 -0.56
CA GLU A 100 7.33 18.10 -1.53
C GLU A 100 7.60 17.05 -2.61
N LEU A 101 8.76 17.14 -3.27
CA LEU A 101 9.15 16.18 -4.32
C LEU A 101 9.33 14.76 -3.79
N ALA A 102 9.84 14.61 -2.56
CA ALA A 102 9.99 13.31 -1.93
C ALA A 102 8.63 12.64 -1.68
N TYR A 103 7.68 13.40 -1.16
CA TYR A 103 6.33 12.92 -0.90
C TYR A 103 5.58 12.60 -2.21
N ASP A 104 5.60 13.50 -3.19
CA ASP A 104 4.94 13.27 -4.48
C ASP A 104 5.57 12.07 -5.22
N SER A 105 6.90 11.90 -5.14
CA SER A 105 7.58 10.71 -5.68
C SER A 105 7.15 9.40 -4.98
N PHE A 106 6.87 9.45 -3.68
CA PHE A 106 6.29 8.32 -2.97
C PHE A 106 4.87 8.02 -3.48
N CYS A 107 4.02 9.04 -3.63
CA CYS A 107 2.66 8.87 -4.16
C CYS A 107 2.68 8.23 -5.57
N ASP A 108 3.48 8.79 -6.48
CA ASP A 108 3.66 8.24 -7.84
C ASP A 108 4.08 6.78 -7.80
N GLN A 109 5.06 6.42 -6.94
CA GLN A 109 5.57 5.06 -6.88
C GLN A 109 4.55 4.07 -6.35
N VAL A 110 3.73 4.44 -5.35
CA VAL A 110 2.64 3.59 -4.85
C VAL A 110 1.60 3.36 -5.96
N GLU A 111 1.14 4.43 -6.61
CA GLU A 111 0.12 4.36 -7.66
C GLU A 111 0.60 3.53 -8.86
N ASP A 112 1.81 3.80 -9.35
CA ASP A 112 2.42 3.04 -10.44
C ASP A 112 2.56 1.56 -10.10
N SER A 113 2.93 1.22 -8.86
CA SER A 113 3.03 -0.16 -8.41
C SER A 113 1.68 -0.85 -8.38
N MET A 114 0.64 -0.19 -7.84
CA MET A 114 -0.73 -0.72 -7.84
C MET A 114 -1.23 -0.96 -9.27
N GLN A 115 -1.03 0.00 -10.18
CA GLN A 115 -1.43 -0.13 -11.58
C GLN A 115 -0.70 -1.28 -12.28
N ARG A 116 0.62 -1.40 -12.12
CA ARG A 116 1.40 -2.48 -12.76
C ARG A 116 0.99 -3.86 -12.25
N VAL A 117 0.90 -4.02 -10.94
CA VAL A 117 0.60 -5.32 -10.31
C VAL A 117 -0.82 -5.77 -10.64
N THR A 118 -1.77 -4.84 -10.76
CA THR A 118 -3.18 -5.17 -11.06
C THR A 118 -3.54 -5.09 -12.55
N ALA A 119 -2.64 -4.68 -13.44
CA ALA A 119 -2.92 -4.47 -14.86
C ALA A 119 -3.44 -5.73 -15.58
N PHE A 120 -3.02 -6.92 -15.14
CA PHE A 120 -3.48 -8.19 -15.73
C PHE A 120 -4.96 -8.45 -15.45
N LEU A 121 -5.53 -7.93 -14.35
CA LEU A 121 -6.95 -8.07 -14.02
C LEU A 121 -7.89 -7.33 -14.99
N LEU A 122 -7.34 -6.41 -15.78
CA LEU A 122 -8.08 -5.66 -16.80
C LEU A 122 -8.17 -6.38 -18.14
N LYS A 123 -7.50 -7.53 -18.28
CA LYS A 123 -7.46 -8.30 -19.52
C LYS A 123 -8.08 -9.68 -19.27
N PRO A 124 -8.67 -10.31 -20.31
CA PRO A 124 -9.05 -11.71 -20.23
C PRO A 124 -7.83 -12.55 -19.83
N ILE A 125 -7.95 -13.34 -18.77
CA ILE A 125 -6.88 -14.21 -18.30
C ILE A 125 -7.02 -15.54 -19.06
N PRO A 126 -5.99 -15.97 -19.80
CA PRO A 126 -6.01 -17.29 -20.45
C PRO A 126 -6.02 -18.39 -19.38
N GLU A 127 -6.89 -19.37 -19.49
CA GLU A 127 -6.99 -20.49 -18.54
C GLU A 127 -5.75 -21.39 -18.53
N THR A 128 -4.92 -21.35 -19.57
CA THR A 128 -3.84 -22.32 -19.82
C THR A 128 -2.44 -21.73 -19.96
N GLU A 129 -2.29 -20.41 -19.98
CA GLU A 129 -1.00 -19.76 -20.18
C GLU A 129 -0.47 -19.11 -18.90
N PRO A 130 0.86 -19.19 -18.63
CA PRO A 130 1.45 -18.50 -17.49
C PRO A 130 1.32 -16.98 -17.64
N LEU A 131 1.03 -16.29 -16.54
CA LEU A 131 0.99 -14.83 -16.50
C LEU A 131 2.42 -14.26 -16.54
N GLU A 132 2.71 -13.45 -17.54
CA GLU A 132 3.97 -12.72 -17.63
C GLU A 132 3.87 -11.36 -16.93
N PHE A 133 4.73 -11.13 -15.93
CA PHE A 133 4.92 -9.82 -15.31
C PHE A 133 6.12 -9.10 -15.95
N ARG A 134 5.90 -7.86 -16.40
CA ARG A 134 6.97 -7.02 -16.94
C ARG A 134 7.92 -6.57 -15.83
N GLY A 135 9.22 -6.59 -16.13
CA GLY A 135 10.26 -6.12 -15.22
C GLY A 135 10.15 -4.63 -14.84
N LEU A 136 10.73 -4.28 -13.70
CA LEU A 136 10.80 -2.91 -13.19
C LEU A 136 11.75 -2.06 -14.04
N ASN A 137 11.25 -0.94 -14.60
CA ASN A 137 12.06 0.09 -15.23
C ASN A 137 12.03 1.36 -14.37
N VAL A 138 12.94 1.45 -13.40
CA VAL A 138 12.95 2.51 -12.38
C VAL A 138 14.36 3.14 -12.29
N PRO A 139 14.47 4.47 -12.19
CA PRO A 139 15.74 5.13 -11.93
C PRO A 139 16.40 4.61 -10.65
N LEU A 140 17.73 4.40 -10.67
CA LEU A 140 18.50 3.83 -9.55
C LEU A 140 18.22 4.53 -8.19
N LYS A 141 18.09 5.86 -8.20
CA LYS A 141 17.81 6.65 -6.98
C LYS A 141 16.46 6.36 -6.34
N LYS A 142 15.51 5.77 -7.08
CA LYS A 142 14.17 5.39 -6.60
C LYS A 142 14.01 3.87 -6.39
N LEU A 143 15.06 3.08 -6.66
CA LEU A 143 14.97 1.62 -6.71
C LEU A 143 14.49 1.00 -5.40
N ASN A 144 15.01 1.46 -4.26
CA ASN A 144 14.60 0.96 -2.94
C ASN A 144 13.11 1.22 -2.68
N LEU A 145 12.64 2.43 -2.99
CA LEU A 145 11.22 2.79 -2.85
C LEU A 145 10.36 1.95 -3.80
N ALA A 146 10.78 1.75 -5.04
CA ALA A 146 10.09 0.92 -6.00
C ALA A 146 9.90 -0.52 -5.48
N PHE A 147 10.95 -1.15 -4.96
CA PHE A 147 10.86 -2.50 -4.41
C PHE A 147 9.88 -2.59 -3.23
N ILE A 148 9.86 -1.59 -2.34
CA ILE A 148 8.93 -1.57 -1.21
C ILE A 148 7.49 -1.41 -1.71
N CYS A 149 7.24 -0.50 -2.65
CA CYS A 149 5.90 -0.27 -3.20
C CYS A 149 5.39 -1.47 -4.02
N GLU A 150 6.25 -2.13 -4.82
CA GLU A 150 5.89 -3.37 -5.51
C GLU A 150 5.56 -4.49 -4.50
N SER A 151 6.36 -4.62 -3.43
CA SER A 151 6.08 -5.59 -2.37
C SER A 151 4.72 -5.34 -1.70
N LEU A 152 4.37 -4.07 -1.46
CA LEU A 152 3.04 -3.71 -0.94
C LEU A 152 1.94 -4.10 -1.93
N ALA A 153 2.09 -3.77 -3.21
CA ALA A 153 1.11 -4.06 -4.23
C ALA A 153 0.87 -5.58 -4.37
N PHE A 154 1.93 -6.38 -4.38
CA PHE A 154 1.82 -7.84 -4.41
C PHE A 154 1.19 -8.40 -3.14
N LYS A 155 1.54 -7.87 -1.96
CA LYS A 155 0.91 -8.28 -0.70
C LYS A 155 -0.59 -8.05 -0.73
N LEU A 156 -1.04 -6.83 -1.10
CA LEU A 156 -2.47 -6.49 -1.14
C LEU A 156 -3.22 -7.34 -2.17
N LEU A 157 -2.61 -7.60 -3.33
CA LEU A 157 -3.20 -8.47 -4.34
C LEU A 157 -3.34 -9.90 -3.84
N ALA A 158 -2.32 -10.45 -3.18
CA ALA A 158 -2.36 -11.78 -2.60
C ALA A 158 -3.44 -11.90 -1.51
N GLU A 159 -3.54 -10.92 -0.61
CA GLU A 159 -4.60 -10.87 0.40
C GLU A 159 -5.99 -10.84 -0.24
N MET A 160 -6.20 -9.98 -1.25
CA MET A 160 -7.46 -9.91 -2.00
C MET A 160 -7.84 -11.27 -2.63
N PHE A 161 -6.88 -11.98 -3.22
CA PHE A 161 -7.16 -13.31 -3.81
C PHE A 161 -7.50 -14.33 -2.74
N ILE A 162 -6.84 -14.33 -1.59
CA ILE A 162 -7.14 -15.24 -0.48
C ILE A 162 -8.55 -14.96 0.05
N ASP A 163 -8.90 -13.70 0.30
CA ASP A 163 -10.21 -13.30 0.83
C ASP A 163 -11.36 -13.66 -0.13
N GLN A 164 -11.09 -13.67 -1.42
CA GLN A 164 -12.06 -14.02 -2.46
C GLN A 164 -11.95 -15.49 -2.93
N GLN A 165 -11.29 -16.34 -2.15
CA GLN A 165 -11.13 -17.78 -2.45
C GLN A 165 -10.38 -18.05 -3.77
N GLY A 166 -9.38 -17.21 -4.07
CA GLY A 166 -8.51 -17.34 -5.22
C GLY A 166 -8.84 -16.40 -6.38
N LEU A 167 -8.00 -16.48 -7.43
CA LEU A 167 -8.10 -15.58 -8.61
C LEU A 167 -9.47 -15.67 -9.30
N MET A 168 -10.01 -16.88 -9.43
CA MET A 168 -11.31 -17.11 -10.10
C MET A 168 -12.46 -16.46 -9.32
N GLY A 169 -12.45 -16.53 -7.99
CA GLY A 169 -13.40 -15.83 -7.13
C GLY A 169 -13.28 -14.31 -7.27
N SER A 170 -12.07 -13.79 -7.37
CA SER A 170 -11.80 -12.35 -7.54
C SER A 170 -12.33 -11.78 -8.84
N LEU A 171 -12.35 -12.58 -9.90
CA LEU A 171 -12.81 -12.16 -11.24
C LEU A 171 -14.31 -12.33 -11.44
N ALA A 172 -15.03 -12.85 -10.44
CA ALA A 172 -16.46 -13.17 -10.52
C ALA A 172 -16.83 -14.08 -11.72
N LEU A 173 -15.87 -14.89 -12.17
CA LEU A 173 -16.08 -15.89 -13.21
C LEU A 173 -16.77 -17.10 -12.58
N ASP A 174 -18.04 -17.25 -12.82
CA ASP A 174 -18.99 -18.29 -12.43
C ASP A 174 -18.76 -18.93 -11.05
N LYS A 175 -19.73 -18.68 -10.16
CA LYS A 175 -19.79 -19.21 -8.77
C LYS A 175 -20.14 -20.71 -8.71
N GLU A 176 -19.79 -21.51 -9.66
CA GLU A 176 -19.71 -22.94 -9.44
C GLU A 176 -18.38 -23.19 -8.75
N ALA A 177 -18.46 -23.30 -7.43
CA ALA A 177 -17.32 -23.52 -6.56
C ALA A 177 -16.41 -24.59 -7.14
N VAL A 178 -15.20 -24.20 -7.52
CA VAL A 178 -14.08 -25.13 -7.56
C VAL A 178 -13.88 -25.56 -6.11
N ASP A 179 -14.40 -26.72 -5.76
CA ASP A 179 -14.29 -27.30 -4.43
C ASP A 179 -12.84 -27.75 -4.25
N TRP A 180 -11.98 -26.81 -3.88
CA TRP A 180 -10.55 -27.02 -3.71
C TRP A 180 -10.25 -28.00 -2.56
N GLU A 181 -11.19 -28.24 -1.64
CA GLU A 181 -11.11 -29.34 -0.67
C GLU A 181 -11.14 -30.70 -1.38
N LEU A 182 -11.89 -30.84 -2.47
CA LEU A 182 -11.90 -32.01 -3.33
C LEU A 182 -10.60 -32.14 -4.13
N GLU A 183 -10.00 -31.06 -4.58
CA GLU A 183 -8.70 -31.11 -5.27
C GLU A 183 -7.57 -31.53 -4.33
N ILE A 184 -7.51 -30.98 -3.12
CA ILE A 184 -6.52 -31.38 -2.10
C ILE A 184 -6.70 -32.87 -1.71
N LYS A 185 -7.93 -33.32 -1.57
CA LYS A 185 -8.19 -34.75 -1.34
C LYS A 185 -7.69 -35.63 -2.49
N ASN A 186 -7.94 -35.25 -3.71
CA ASN A 186 -7.49 -35.94 -4.91
C ASN A 186 -5.97 -35.99 -5.09
N ILE A 187 -5.27 -34.92 -4.66
CA ILE A 187 -3.79 -34.88 -4.66
C ILE A 187 -3.24 -35.82 -3.61
N ASN A 188 -3.77 -35.80 -2.39
CA ASN A 188 -3.32 -36.66 -1.28
C ASN A 188 -3.60 -38.14 -1.53
N GLU A 189 -4.67 -38.49 -2.25
CA GLU A 189 -4.96 -39.87 -2.67
C GLU A 189 -4.08 -40.39 -3.81
N LYS A 190 -3.53 -39.47 -4.63
CA LYS A 190 -2.57 -39.83 -5.71
C LYS A 190 -1.14 -40.04 -5.19
N GLU A 191 -0.77 -39.37 -4.11
CA GLU A 191 0.56 -39.53 -3.49
C GLU A 191 0.63 -40.74 -2.54
N SER A 192 -0.51 -41.40 -2.26
CA SER A 192 -0.61 -42.59 -1.39
C SER A 192 -0.67 -43.93 -2.17
N LYS A 193 -0.51 -43.89 -3.49
CA LYS A 193 -0.45 -45.05 -4.37
C LYS A 193 0.89 -45.15 -5.09
#